data_8acf20706018383bfabdc50e45831169
#
_entry.id   8acf20706018383bfabdc50e45831169
#
_cell.length_a   1.000
_cell.length_b   1.000
_cell.length_c   1.000
_cell.angle_alpha   90.00
_cell.angle_beta   90.00
_cell.angle_gamma   90.00
#
_symmetry.space_group_name_H-M   'P 1'
#
loop_
_entity.id
_entity.type
_entity.pdbx_description
1 polymer ?
#
loop_
_entity_poly.entity_id
_entity_poly.type
_entity_poly.pdbx_seq_one_letter_code
_entity_poly.pdbx_strand_id
1 'polypeptide(L)'
;MKTIISASRRTDIPAFYYEWLQECLKNRSVTLANPLYPEKKYTVDLSPDNLHSIVLWSKNFINVLKDPKLLKDYNLYFQYTITGYSRVLEPNVPPYEKSIEILKGLLDKGYKPEQFNIRFDPILLSTKGEVKPNYEKPGLARLEMFERLCSDLKSLGMDNCRLTTSYISMYGHTEKNLNKAGIDYISLSEDAQIKFMKKMSEIAQKYNRDIYTCANDRFVKKVKIFRIAFFHIFYITQIRQNFLCHFFIFCCRSIKQTCDYFF
;
A
#
# COMPACT_ATOMS: atom_id res chain seq x y z
N MET A 1 14.22 24.18 0.76
CA MET A 1 14.13 22.81 0.18
C MET A 1 12.92 22.14 0.76
N LYS A 2 11.98 21.63 -0.07
CA LYS A 2 10.74 21.02 0.43
C LYS A 2 10.95 19.55 0.79
N THR A 3 10.35 19.11 1.89
CA THR A 3 10.46 17.76 2.44
C THR A 3 9.29 16.87 1.99
N ILE A 4 9.49 15.57 1.85
CA ILE A 4 8.42 14.58 1.68
C ILE A 4 8.24 13.84 2.99
N ILE A 5 7.00 13.76 3.45
CA ILE A 5 6.62 13.06 4.67
C ILE A 5 5.93 11.75 4.32
N SER A 6 6.38 10.66 4.94
CA SER A 6 5.67 9.37 4.91
C SER A 6 4.90 9.21 6.23
N ALA A 7 3.59 9.29 6.15
CA ALA A 7 2.69 9.23 7.30
C ALA A 7 1.78 7.99 7.23
N SER A 8 2.10 6.85 7.80
CA SER A 8 3.37 6.46 8.38
C SER A 8 3.70 5.00 8.03
N ARG A 9 4.87 4.51 8.49
CA ARG A 9 5.25 3.10 8.32
C ARG A 9 5.11 2.28 9.61
N ARG A 10 4.64 2.90 10.70
CA ARG A 10 4.47 2.24 12.02
C ARG A 10 3.05 1.81 12.28
N THR A 11 2.09 2.52 11.72
CA THR A 11 0.66 2.26 11.89
C THR A 11 -0.11 2.84 10.72
N ASP A 12 -1.36 2.41 10.56
CA ASP A 12 -2.29 2.95 9.57
C ASP A 12 -2.91 4.25 10.12
N ILE A 13 -2.23 5.38 9.86
CA ILE A 13 -2.68 6.69 10.34
C ILE A 13 -4.04 7.07 9.73
N PRO A 14 -4.29 6.96 8.42
CA PRO A 14 -5.59 7.29 7.85
C PRO A 14 -6.75 6.51 8.47
N ALA A 15 -6.55 5.24 8.83
CA ALA A 15 -7.61 4.42 9.40
C ALA A 15 -7.83 4.67 10.90
N PHE A 16 -6.76 4.80 11.71
CA PHE A 16 -6.87 4.73 13.16
C PHE A 16 -6.46 5.99 13.90
N TYR A 17 -5.71 6.89 13.25
CA TYR A 17 -5.13 8.08 13.89
C TYR A 17 -5.35 9.34 13.06
N TYR A 18 -6.47 9.38 12.32
CA TYR A 18 -6.71 10.48 11.40
C TYR A 18 -6.92 11.81 12.11
N GLU A 19 -7.64 11.82 13.23
CA GLU A 19 -7.85 13.02 14.07
C GLU A 19 -6.51 13.57 14.59
N TRP A 20 -5.64 12.68 15.08
CA TRP A 20 -4.29 13.07 15.48
C TRP A 20 -3.48 13.67 14.31
N LEU A 21 -3.58 13.11 13.12
CA LEU A 21 -2.95 13.69 11.94
C LEU A 21 -3.49 15.08 11.66
N GLN A 22 -4.79 15.27 11.75
CA GLN A 22 -5.43 16.59 11.55
C GLN A 22 -4.93 17.61 12.57
N GLU A 23 -4.77 17.22 13.84
CA GLU A 23 -4.18 18.09 14.87
C GLU A 23 -2.73 18.47 14.54
N CYS A 24 -1.90 17.51 14.12
CA CYS A 24 -0.52 17.79 13.71
C CYS A 24 -0.47 18.77 12.53
N LEU A 25 -1.33 18.59 11.53
CA LEU A 25 -1.41 19.48 10.36
C LEU A 25 -1.91 20.88 10.74
N LYS A 26 -2.89 20.98 11.65
CA LYS A 26 -3.39 22.23 12.18
C LYS A 26 -2.30 23.00 12.95
N ASN A 27 -1.51 22.28 13.73
CA ASN A 27 -0.38 22.83 14.49
C ASN A 27 0.87 23.04 13.63
N ARG A 28 0.84 22.61 12.36
CA ARG A 28 1.94 22.66 11.40
C ARG A 28 3.25 22.03 11.90
N SER A 29 3.15 21.13 12.86
CA SER A 29 4.31 20.44 13.43
C SER A 29 3.91 19.13 14.12
N VAL A 30 4.87 18.21 14.20
CA VAL A 30 4.76 17.00 15.00
C VAL A 30 6.07 16.70 15.71
N THR A 31 6.01 16.39 16.99
CA THR A 31 7.16 15.94 17.77
C THR A 31 7.10 14.42 17.95
N LEU A 32 8.14 13.74 17.50
CA LEU A 32 8.25 12.29 17.53
C LEU A 32 9.40 11.86 18.44
N ALA A 33 9.19 10.82 19.23
CA ALA A 33 10.24 10.15 19.99
C ALA A 33 10.92 9.08 19.13
N ASN A 34 12.23 8.92 19.32
CA ASN A 34 12.93 7.79 18.72
C ASN A 34 12.47 6.48 19.41
N PRO A 35 12.06 5.43 18.65
CA PRO A 35 11.56 4.20 19.25
C PRO A 35 12.60 3.43 20.08
N LEU A 36 13.89 3.56 19.75
CA LEU A 36 14.99 2.90 20.45
C LEU A 36 15.55 3.75 21.59
N TYR A 37 15.36 5.09 21.50
CA TYR A 37 15.84 6.07 22.47
C TYR A 37 14.73 7.10 22.71
N PRO A 38 13.70 6.77 23.54
CA PRO A 38 12.51 7.62 23.70
C PRO A 38 12.81 9.04 24.21
N GLU A 39 13.92 9.23 24.90
CA GLU A 39 14.41 10.53 25.36
C GLU A 39 14.83 11.46 24.20
N LYS A 40 15.24 10.86 23.07
CA LYS A 40 15.59 11.62 21.87
C LYS A 40 14.33 11.94 21.06
N LYS A 41 13.91 13.19 21.17
CA LYS A 41 12.78 13.74 20.43
C LYS A 41 13.26 14.60 19.27
N TYR A 42 12.50 14.61 18.19
CA TYR A 42 12.70 15.49 17.06
C TYR A 42 11.37 16.05 16.59
N THR A 43 11.36 17.31 16.21
CA THR A 43 10.18 18.01 15.69
C THR A 43 10.28 18.11 14.17
N VAL A 44 9.21 17.74 13.49
CA VAL A 44 9.07 17.83 12.04
C VAL A 44 8.14 18.99 11.73
N ASP A 45 8.58 19.89 10.85
CA ASP A 45 7.76 20.97 10.32
C ASP A 45 6.80 20.42 9.28
N LEU A 46 5.51 20.65 9.49
CA LEU A 46 4.43 20.25 8.60
C LEU A 46 3.79 21.43 7.87
N SER A 47 4.43 22.60 7.85
CA SER A 47 3.93 23.75 7.10
C SER A 47 3.86 23.45 5.60
N PRO A 48 2.76 23.80 4.88
CA PRO A 48 2.61 23.51 3.46
C PRO A 48 3.74 24.05 2.59
N ASP A 49 4.31 25.19 2.97
CA ASP A 49 5.42 25.83 2.25
C ASP A 49 6.71 25.01 2.31
N ASN A 50 6.90 24.23 3.38
CA ASN A 50 8.08 23.42 3.62
C ASN A 50 7.90 21.97 3.19
N LEU A 51 6.65 21.54 2.88
CA LEU A 51 6.37 20.22 2.38
C LEU A 51 6.21 20.20 0.86
N HIS A 52 6.81 19.18 0.24
CA HIS A 52 6.54 18.84 -1.14
C HIS A 52 5.27 17.98 -1.24
N SER A 53 5.19 16.93 -0.42
CA SER A 53 4.05 16.01 -0.40
C SER A 53 3.99 15.20 0.89
N ILE A 54 2.80 14.68 1.16
CA ILE A 54 2.54 13.71 2.22
C ILE A 54 2.12 12.38 1.58
N VAL A 55 2.85 11.32 1.90
CA VAL A 55 2.53 9.95 1.47
C VAL A 55 1.71 9.28 2.58
N LEU A 56 0.48 8.91 2.26
CA LEU A 56 -0.46 8.24 3.16
C LEU A 56 -0.52 6.75 2.82
N TRP A 57 -0.44 5.89 3.83
CA TRP A 57 -0.47 4.43 3.70
C TRP A 57 -1.70 3.90 4.42
N SER A 58 -2.59 3.21 3.72
CA SER A 58 -3.77 2.62 4.37
C SER A 58 -4.41 1.51 3.54
N LYS A 59 -5.15 0.64 4.25
CA LYS A 59 -6.19 -0.23 3.69
C LYS A 59 -7.59 0.38 3.78
N ASN A 60 -7.72 1.55 4.47
CA ASN A 60 -9.02 2.20 4.68
C ASN A 60 -8.88 3.72 4.73
N PHE A 61 -9.26 4.40 3.67
CA PHE A 61 -9.25 5.86 3.57
C PHE A 61 -10.59 6.53 3.88
N ILE A 62 -11.52 5.83 4.56
CA ILE A 62 -12.86 6.37 4.83
C ILE A 62 -12.83 7.69 5.61
N ASN A 63 -11.90 7.84 6.56
CA ASN A 63 -11.80 9.06 7.35
C ASN A 63 -11.29 10.24 6.51
N VAL A 64 -10.32 10.01 5.63
CA VAL A 64 -9.85 11.00 4.65
C VAL A 64 -10.96 11.43 3.71
N LEU A 65 -11.78 10.47 3.25
CA LEU A 65 -12.93 10.76 2.38
C LEU A 65 -13.99 11.61 3.10
N LYS A 66 -14.27 11.33 4.39
CA LYS A 66 -15.28 12.06 5.18
C LYS A 66 -14.87 13.50 5.47
N ASP A 67 -13.61 13.74 5.80
CA ASP A 67 -13.12 15.06 6.14
C ASP A 67 -11.75 15.36 5.51
N PRO A 68 -11.71 15.75 4.23
CA PRO A 68 -10.46 16.06 3.53
C PRO A 68 -9.94 17.48 3.77
N LYS A 69 -10.62 18.31 4.60
CA LYS A 69 -10.41 19.77 4.64
C LYS A 69 -8.97 20.17 4.88
N LEU A 70 -8.35 19.64 5.93
CA LEU A 70 -6.96 19.99 6.29
C LEU A 70 -5.90 19.43 5.33
N LEU A 71 -6.26 18.45 4.51
CA LEU A 71 -5.36 17.85 3.53
C LEU A 71 -5.36 18.59 2.18
N LYS A 72 -6.29 19.51 1.95
CA LYS A 72 -6.42 20.24 0.67
C LYS A 72 -5.22 21.13 0.36
N ASP A 73 -4.54 21.63 1.39
CA ASP A 73 -3.37 22.49 1.26
C ASP A 73 -2.09 21.70 0.96
N TYR A 74 -2.17 20.37 0.95
CA TYR A 74 -1.04 19.49 0.78
C TYR A 74 -1.15 18.67 -0.50
N ASN A 75 -0.01 18.43 -1.14
CA ASN A 75 0.09 17.47 -2.22
C ASN A 75 0.14 16.06 -1.64
N LEU A 76 -0.91 15.25 -1.86
CA LEU A 76 -1.03 13.91 -1.30
C LEU A 76 -0.63 12.84 -2.31
N TYR A 77 -0.04 11.76 -1.79
CA TYR A 77 0.18 10.53 -2.52
C TYR A 77 -0.34 9.34 -1.70
N PHE A 78 -1.24 8.56 -2.30
CA PHE A 78 -1.95 7.47 -1.63
C PHE A 78 -1.29 6.13 -1.95
N GLN A 79 -0.78 5.46 -0.93
CA GLN A 79 -0.41 4.06 -0.97
C GLN A 79 -1.64 3.26 -0.52
N TYR A 80 -2.57 3.02 -1.42
CA TYR A 80 -3.85 2.40 -1.09
C TYR A 80 -3.78 0.90 -1.34
N THR A 81 -3.82 0.11 -0.26
CA THR A 81 -3.80 -1.35 -0.33
C THR A 81 -5.23 -1.88 -0.46
N ILE A 82 -5.51 -2.56 -1.56
CA ILE A 82 -6.80 -3.22 -1.86
C ILE A 82 -6.51 -4.67 -2.22
N THR A 83 -6.65 -5.57 -1.26
CA THR A 83 -6.32 -6.98 -1.42
C THR A 83 -7.52 -7.84 -1.80
N GLY A 84 -8.71 -7.46 -1.32
CA GLY A 84 -9.94 -8.23 -1.51
C GLY A 84 -9.93 -9.59 -0.81
N TYR A 85 -9.18 -9.75 0.28
CA TYR A 85 -9.29 -10.94 1.11
C TYR A 85 -10.59 -10.98 1.91
N SER A 86 -10.93 -12.18 2.39
CA SER A 86 -12.09 -12.38 3.25
C SER A 86 -11.86 -11.77 4.65
N ARG A 87 -12.95 -11.56 5.38
CA ARG A 87 -12.88 -11.10 6.77
C ARG A 87 -12.23 -12.12 7.73
N VAL A 88 -12.05 -13.35 7.29
CA VAL A 88 -11.29 -14.36 8.06
C VAL A 88 -9.81 -13.97 8.10
N LEU A 89 -9.27 -13.50 6.98
CA LEU A 89 -7.88 -13.08 6.91
C LEU A 89 -7.69 -11.60 7.32
N GLU A 90 -8.62 -10.73 6.91
CA GLU A 90 -8.55 -9.27 7.15
C GLU A 90 -9.82 -8.76 7.84
N PRO A 91 -10.03 -9.08 9.15
CA PRO A 91 -11.30 -8.80 9.84
C PRO A 91 -11.63 -7.31 9.94
N ASN A 92 -10.62 -6.45 10.02
CA ASN A 92 -10.77 -5.00 10.23
C ASN A 92 -10.59 -4.17 8.96
N VAL A 93 -10.39 -4.82 7.81
CA VAL A 93 -10.24 -4.16 6.51
C VAL A 93 -11.60 -4.03 5.83
N PRO A 94 -11.93 -2.92 5.16
CA PRO A 94 -13.16 -2.82 4.39
C PRO A 94 -13.26 -3.94 3.35
N PRO A 95 -14.45 -4.50 3.11
CA PRO A 95 -14.68 -5.39 1.98
C PRO A 95 -14.26 -4.75 0.66
N TYR A 96 -13.95 -5.58 -0.33
CA TYR A 96 -13.45 -5.12 -1.63
C TYR A 96 -14.34 -4.03 -2.24
N GLU A 97 -15.64 -4.25 -2.28
CA GLU A 97 -16.62 -3.32 -2.85
C GLU A 97 -16.56 -1.95 -2.15
N LYS A 98 -16.44 -1.98 -0.82
CA LYS A 98 -16.33 -0.75 -0.02
C LYS A 98 -15.01 -0.02 -0.28
N SER A 99 -13.93 -0.75 -0.50
CA SER A 99 -12.64 -0.14 -0.87
C SER A 99 -12.71 0.55 -2.24
N ILE A 100 -13.43 -0.02 -3.20
CA ILE A 100 -13.67 0.59 -4.52
C ILE A 100 -14.58 1.83 -4.41
N GLU A 101 -15.63 1.77 -3.58
CA GLU A 101 -16.48 2.95 -3.29
C GLU A 101 -15.67 4.10 -2.67
N ILE A 102 -14.79 3.80 -1.71
CA ILE A 102 -13.91 4.81 -1.09
C ILE A 102 -12.97 5.40 -2.13
N LEU A 103 -12.37 4.57 -2.99
CA LEU A 103 -11.51 5.03 -4.08
C LEU A 103 -12.26 5.99 -5.02
N LYS A 104 -13.46 5.59 -5.47
CA LYS A 104 -14.32 6.44 -6.28
C LYS A 104 -14.63 7.76 -5.58
N GLY A 105 -15.00 7.72 -4.32
CA GLY A 105 -15.28 8.93 -3.55
C GLY A 105 -14.07 9.87 -3.43
N LEU A 106 -12.85 9.35 -3.33
CA LEU A 106 -11.64 10.17 -3.35
C LEU A 106 -11.43 10.83 -4.73
N LEU A 107 -11.69 10.12 -5.83
CA LEU A 107 -11.64 10.69 -7.18
C LEU A 107 -12.71 11.80 -7.34
N ASP A 108 -13.93 11.58 -6.83
CA ASP A 108 -15.02 12.56 -6.85
C ASP A 108 -14.69 13.81 -6.00
N LYS A 109 -13.77 13.70 -5.02
CA LYS A 109 -13.20 14.84 -4.26
C LYS A 109 -12.09 15.58 -5.00
N GLY A 110 -11.74 15.15 -6.22
CA GLY A 110 -10.76 15.79 -7.09
C GLY A 110 -9.33 15.28 -6.98
N TYR A 111 -9.08 14.18 -6.23
CA TYR A 111 -7.78 13.53 -6.29
C TYR A 111 -7.60 12.83 -7.63
N LYS A 112 -6.39 12.93 -8.19
CA LYS A 112 -6.08 12.44 -9.53
C LYS A 112 -5.51 11.02 -9.51
N PRO A 113 -5.72 10.20 -10.55
CA PRO A 113 -5.18 8.83 -10.65
C PRO A 113 -3.68 8.75 -10.38
N GLU A 114 -2.89 9.73 -10.82
CA GLU A 114 -1.43 9.78 -10.65
C GLU A 114 -1.00 9.89 -9.18
N GLN A 115 -1.91 10.33 -8.30
CA GLN A 115 -1.66 10.42 -6.86
C GLN A 115 -1.82 9.07 -6.16
N PHE A 116 -2.20 8.01 -6.86
CA PHE A 116 -2.43 6.69 -6.28
C PHE A 116 -1.40 5.67 -6.73
N ASN A 117 -0.90 4.93 -5.75
CA ASN A 117 -0.34 3.62 -5.94
C ASN A 117 -1.30 2.59 -5.34
N ILE A 118 -2.03 1.90 -6.18
CA ILE A 118 -2.90 0.81 -5.75
C ILE A 118 -2.02 -0.41 -5.48
N ARG A 119 -2.15 -0.98 -4.29
CA ARG A 119 -1.34 -2.09 -3.83
C ARG A 119 -2.20 -3.33 -3.67
N PHE A 120 -1.99 -4.30 -4.56
CA PHE A 120 -2.50 -5.66 -4.42
C PHE A 120 -1.45 -6.51 -3.72
N ASP A 121 -1.22 -6.25 -2.43
CA ASP A 121 0.01 -6.59 -1.71
C ASP A 121 -0.24 -6.83 -0.22
N PRO A 122 0.24 -7.95 0.33
CA PRO A 122 0.94 -9.05 -0.33
C PRO A 122 0.00 -10.07 -0.98
N ILE A 123 0.54 -10.88 -1.90
CA ILE A 123 -0.13 -12.08 -2.40
C ILE A 123 0.13 -13.22 -1.41
N LEU A 124 -0.92 -13.68 -0.77
CA LEU A 124 -0.96 -14.86 0.08
C LEU A 124 -1.96 -15.84 -0.55
N LEU A 125 -1.54 -17.06 -0.81
CA LEU A 125 -2.45 -18.09 -1.28
C LEU A 125 -3.01 -18.88 -0.11
N SER A 126 -4.32 -18.84 0.04
CA SER A 126 -5.06 -19.50 1.12
C SER A 126 -6.44 -19.89 0.62
N THR A 127 -6.97 -21.01 1.08
CA THR A 127 -8.36 -21.37 0.77
C THR A 127 -9.32 -20.55 1.62
N LYS A 128 -9.04 -20.40 2.92
CA LYS A 128 -9.90 -19.65 3.85
C LYS A 128 -9.76 -18.13 3.71
N GLY A 129 -8.64 -17.65 3.17
CA GLY A 129 -8.38 -16.23 2.97
C GLY A 129 -9.15 -15.60 1.82
N GLU A 130 -9.70 -16.39 0.92
CA GLU A 130 -10.43 -15.88 -0.24
C GLU A 130 -11.94 -15.71 0.06
N VAL A 131 -12.56 -14.68 -0.54
CA VAL A 131 -14.00 -14.43 -0.42
C VAL A 131 -14.80 -15.53 -1.14
N LYS A 132 -14.31 -15.96 -2.30
CA LYS A 132 -14.84 -17.08 -3.07
C LYS A 132 -13.72 -18.11 -3.21
N PRO A 133 -13.54 -19.01 -2.24
CA PRO A 133 -12.45 -19.96 -2.26
C PRO A 133 -12.63 -20.98 -3.40
N ASN A 134 -11.53 -21.23 -4.07
CA ASN A 134 -11.42 -22.38 -4.98
C ASN A 134 -10.49 -23.40 -4.32
N TYR A 135 -11.07 -24.42 -3.73
CA TYR A 135 -10.32 -25.42 -2.95
C TYR A 135 -9.38 -26.27 -3.80
N GLU A 136 -9.74 -26.47 -5.07
CA GLU A 136 -8.89 -27.21 -6.02
C GLU A 136 -7.75 -26.36 -6.58
N LYS A 137 -8.01 -25.07 -6.81
CA LYS A 137 -7.08 -24.13 -7.43
C LYS A 137 -7.06 -22.77 -6.69
N PRO A 138 -6.53 -22.70 -5.46
CA PRO A 138 -6.58 -21.48 -4.66
C PRO A 138 -5.95 -20.26 -5.36
N GLY A 139 -4.89 -20.49 -6.15
CA GLY A 139 -4.27 -19.43 -6.94
C GLY A 139 -5.18 -18.82 -8.02
N LEU A 140 -6.20 -19.56 -8.49
CA LEU A 140 -7.16 -19.06 -9.48
C LEU A 140 -8.04 -17.96 -8.89
N ALA A 141 -8.61 -18.18 -7.70
CA ALA A 141 -9.41 -17.17 -7.01
C ALA A 141 -8.64 -15.85 -6.82
N ARG A 142 -7.32 -15.93 -6.52
CA ARG A 142 -6.48 -14.74 -6.38
C ARG A 142 -6.25 -14.03 -7.71
N LEU A 143 -6.09 -14.77 -8.81
CA LEU A 143 -5.97 -14.21 -10.17
C LEU A 143 -7.29 -13.55 -10.62
N GLU A 144 -8.42 -14.18 -10.36
CA GLU A 144 -9.76 -13.63 -10.65
C GLU A 144 -10.01 -12.32 -9.88
N MET A 145 -9.65 -12.28 -8.59
CA MET A 145 -9.76 -11.05 -7.81
C MET A 145 -8.84 -9.95 -8.35
N PHE A 146 -7.64 -10.29 -8.78
CA PHE A 146 -6.73 -9.34 -9.40
C PHE A 146 -7.25 -8.83 -10.74
N GLU A 147 -7.82 -9.69 -11.57
CA GLU A 147 -8.45 -9.30 -12.85
C GLU A 147 -9.64 -8.37 -12.61
N ARG A 148 -10.48 -8.67 -11.61
CA ARG A 148 -11.56 -7.78 -11.17
C ARG A 148 -11.04 -6.40 -10.78
N LEU A 149 -9.97 -6.34 -9.97
CA LEU A 149 -9.34 -5.06 -9.60
C LEU A 149 -8.88 -4.28 -10.83
N CYS A 150 -8.20 -4.93 -11.78
CA CYS A 150 -7.76 -4.27 -13.02
C CYS A 150 -8.93 -3.71 -13.83
N SER A 151 -10.04 -4.46 -13.91
CA SER A 151 -11.27 -4.04 -14.58
C SER A 151 -11.92 -2.84 -13.90
N ASP A 152 -12.07 -2.88 -12.57
CA ASP A 152 -12.68 -1.80 -11.79
C ASP A 152 -11.82 -0.51 -11.86
N LEU A 153 -10.50 -0.63 -11.78
CA LEU A 153 -9.59 0.52 -11.94
C LEU A 153 -9.72 1.15 -13.34
N LYS A 154 -9.86 0.35 -14.38
CA LYS A 154 -10.10 0.87 -15.74
C LYS A 154 -11.44 1.59 -15.83
N SER A 155 -12.50 1.01 -15.27
CA SER A 155 -13.84 1.60 -15.26
C SER A 155 -13.89 2.94 -14.49
N LEU A 156 -13.01 3.12 -13.50
CA LEU A 156 -12.86 4.37 -12.75
C LEU A 156 -11.93 5.40 -13.41
N GLY A 157 -11.40 5.14 -14.61
CA GLY A 157 -10.46 6.02 -15.28
C GLY A 157 -9.09 6.13 -14.59
N MET A 158 -8.71 5.08 -13.85
CA MET A 158 -7.45 5.03 -13.09
C MET A 158 -6.25 4.59 -13.93
N ASP A 159 -6.24 4.86 -15.25
CA ASP A 159 -5.20 4.36 -16.16
C ASP A 159 -3.80 4.80 -15.77
N ASN A 160 -3.65 6.00 -15.24
CA ASN A 160 -2.35 6.56 -14.82
C ASN A 160 -1.96 6.24 -13.38
N CYS A 161 -2.77 5.46 -12.63
CA CYS A 161 -2.36 5.03 -11.30
C CYS A 161 -1.31 3.93 -11.39
N ARG A 162 -0.43 3.88 -10.40
CA ARG A 162 0.51 2.77 -10.26
C ARG A 162 -0.20 1.55 -9.67
N LEU A 163 0.18 0.35 -10.11
CA LEU A 163 -0.29 -0.92 -9.57
C LEU A 163 0.91 -1.72 -9.04
N THR A 164 0.94 -1.94 -7.73
CA THR A 164 2.05 -2.63 -7.07
C THR A 164 1.59 -3.93 -6.44
N THR A 165 2.43 -4.95 -6.53
CA THR A 165 2.20 -6.23 -5.86
C THR A 165 3.51 -6.82 -5.33
N SER A 166 3.41 -7.75 -4.38
CA SER A 166 4.53 -8.61 -3.97
C SER A 166 4.00 -9.96 -3.51
N TYR A 167 4.82 -11.00 -3.68
CA TYR A 167 4.52 -12.30 -3.09
C TYR A 167 4.94 -12.27 -1.62
N ILE A 168 4.12 -12.86 -0.75
CA ILE A 168 4.38 -12.85 0.69
C ILE A 168 5.72 -13.50 1.03
N SER A 169 6.44 -12.86 1.93
CA SER A 169 7.60 -13.46 2.60
C SER A 169 7.17 -13.89 3.99
N MET A 170 7.26 -15.19 4.27
CA MET A 170 6.85 -15.72 5.58
C MET A 170 7.90 -15.39 6.63
N TYR A 171 7.47 -14.66 7.65
CA TYR A 171 8.22 -14.42 8.87
C TYR A 171 7.60 -15.26 9.99
N GLY A 172 8.39 -15.66 10.99
CA GLY A 172 7.92 -16.52 12.06
C GLY A 172 6.70 -15.99 12.82
N HIS A 173 6.53 -14.68 12.94
CA HIS A 173 5.31 -14.09 13.52
C HIS A 173 4.09 -14.25 12.62
N THR A 174 4.24 -14.02 11.33
CA THR A 174 3.15 -14.18 10.35
C THR A 174 2.66 -15.62 10.34
N GLU A 175 3.56 -16.59 10.29
CA GLU A 175 3.21 -18.01 10.32
C GLU A 175 2.49 -18.39 11.63
N LYS A 176 2.98 -17.91 12.77
CA LYS A 176 2.31 -18.14 14.07
C LYS A 176 0.90 -17.55 14.10
N ASN A 177 0.70 -16.35 13.56
CA ASN A 177 -0.61 -15.70 13.54
C ASN A 177 -1.58 -16.43 12.61
N LEU A 178 -1.14 -16.84 11.42
CA LEU A 178 -1.95 -17.64 10.51
C LEU A 178 -2.37 -18.97 11.15
N ASN A 179 -1.43 -19.68 11.76
CA ASN A 179 -1.70 -20.94 12.46
C ASN A 179 -2.67 -20.75 13.63
N LYS A 180 -2.50 -19.68 14.44
CA LYS A 180 -3.41 -19.34 15.54
C LYS A 180 -4.83 -19.03 15.05
N ALA A 181 -4.93 -18.37 13.90
CA ALA A 181 -6.22 -18.06 13.27
C ALA A 181 -6.81 -19.25 12.47
N GLY A 182 -6.10 -20.39 12.41
CA GLY A 182 -6.52 -21.56 11.64
C GLY A 182 -6.61 -21.29 10.13
N ILE A 183 -5.80 -20.34 9.65
CA ILE A 183 -5.72 -19.97 8.24
C ILE A 183 -4.63 -20.79 7.57
N ASP A 184 -5.00 -21.49 6.52
CA ASP A 184 -4.07 -22.26 5.70
C ASP A 184 -3.19 -21.32 4.86
N TYR A 185 -1.94 -21.73 4.68
CA TYR A 185 -1.02 -21.06 3.77
C TYR A 185 -0.48 -22.05 2.75
N ILE A 186 -0.62 -21.70 1.48
CA ILE A 186 -0.14 -22.52 0.37
C ILE A 186 1.18 -21.94 -0.11
N SER A 187 2.27 -22.62 0.23
CA SER A 187 3.60 -22.26 -0.24
C SER A 187 3.81 -22.78 -1.67
N LEU A 188 4.19 -21.89 -2.55
CA LEU A 188 4.60 -22.24 -3.91
C LEU A 188 6.12 -22.32 -4.02
N SER A 189 6.61 -23.26 -4.84
CA SER A 189 8.00 -23.25 -5.28
C SER A 189 8.35 -21.95 -6.01
N GLU A 190 9.62 -21.60 -6.11
CA GLU A 190 10.04 -20.38 -6.79
C GLU A 190 9.53 -20.32 -8.23
N ASP A 191 9.63 -21.42 -8.97
CA ASP A 191 9.15 -21.49 -10.36
C ASP A 191 7.63 -21.32 -10.45
N ALA A 192 6.88 -21.88 -9.50
CA ALA A 192 5.42 -21.70 -9.44
C ALA A 192 5.05 -20.24 -9.11
N GLN A 193 5.78 -19.57 -8.20
CA GLN A 193 5.62 -18.14 -7.94
C GLN A 193 5.89 -17.30 -9.19
N ILE A 194 6.96 -17.61 -9.94
CA ILE A 194 7.28 -16.92 -11.21
C ILE A 194 6.16 -17.11 -12.22
N LYS A 195 5.66 -18.34 -12.39
CA LYS A 195 4.53 -18.63 -13.29
C LYS A 195 3.27 -17.87 -12.87
N PHE A 196 3.00 -17.79 -11.56
CA PHE A 196 1.87 -17.05 -11.02
C PHE A 196 1.98 -15.54 -11.32
N MET A 197 3.14 -14.94 -11.03
CA MET A 197 3.39 -13.53 -11.30
C MET A 197 3.35 -13.21 -12.80
N LYS A 198 3.78 -14.14 -13.66
CA LYS A 198 3.65 -14.00 -15.11
C LYS A 198 2.17 -13.92 -15.54
N LYS A 199 1.32 -14.78 -15.01
CA LYS A 199 -0.14 -14.72 -15.26
C LYS A 199 -0.73 -13.38 -14.79
N MET A 200 -0.32 -12.88 -13.63
CA MET A 200 -0.76 -11.56 -13.19
C MET A 200 -0.33 -10.45 -14.16
N SER A 201 0.91 -10.50 -14.65
CA SER A 201 1.39 -9.55 -15.66
C SER A 201 0.58 -9.63 -16.96
N GLU A 202 0.25 -10.83 -17.43
CA GLU A 202 -0.59 -11.06 -18.61
C GLU A 202 -2.02 -10.50 -18.41
N ILE A 203 -2.60 -10.68 -17.21
CA ILE A 203 -3.89 -10.08 -16.85
C ILE A 203 -3.80 -8.55 -16.89
N ALA A 204 -2.81 -7.95 -16.25
CA ALA A 204 -2.66 -6.49 -16.22
C ALA A 204 -2.52 -5.91 -17.63
N GLN A 205 -1.78 -6.59 -18.52
CA GLN A 205 -1.61 -6.16 -19.92
C GLN A 205 -2.92 -6.13 -20.71
N LYS A 206 -3.90 -7.00 -20.41
CA LYS A 206 -5.26 -6.93 -21.02
C LYS A 206 -5.95 -5.60 -20.74
N TYR A 207 -5.57 -4.93 -19.63
CA TYR A 207 -6.11 -3.63 -19.20
C TYR A 207 -5.13 -2.48 -19.47
N ASN A 208 -4.11 -2.68 -20.31
CA ASN A 208 -3.04 -1.73 -20.62
C ASN A 208 -2.31 -1.21 -19.37
N ARG A 209 -2.01 -2.13 -18.42
CA ARG A 209 -1.36 -1.79 -17.15
C ARG A 209 -0.03 -2.51 -16.97
N ASP A 210 0.91 -1.79 -16.39
CA ASP A 210 2.14 -2.35 -15.88
C ASP A 210 1.99 -2.71 -14.40
N ILE A 211 2.62 -3.82 -13.99
CA ILE A 211 2.74 -4.19 -12.59
C ILE A 211 4.12 -3.83 -12.09
N TYR A 212 4.15 -3.29 -10.88
CA TYR A 212 5.37 -2.99 -10.15
C TYR A 212 5.51 -3.95 -8.96
N THR A 213 6.75 -4.32 -8.61
CA THR A 213 7.01 -5.13 -7.43
C THR A 213 7.79 -4.36 -6.37
N CYS A 214 7.45 -4.60 -5.11
CA CYS A 214 8.16 -4.06 -3.97
C CYS A 214 9.23 -5.06 -3.51
N ALA A 215 10.51 -4.68 -3.61
CA ALA A 215 11.65 -5.42 -3.05
C ALA A 215 11.84 -6.89 -3.50
N ASN A 216 11.34 -7.29 -4.67
CA ASN A 216 11.45 -8.67 -5.16
C ASN A 216 12.11 -8.74 -6.54
N ASP A 217 13.45 -8.58 -6.58
CA ASP A 217 14.25 -8.45 -7.79
C ASP A 217 14.18 -9.68 -8.72
N ARG A 218 13.88 -10.87 -8.17
CA ARG A 218 13.74 -12.11 -8.95
C ARG A 218 12.59 -12.03 -9.98
N PHE A 219 11.52 -11.30 -9.67
CA PHE A 219 10.41 -11.14 -10.61
C PHE A 219 10.70 -10.11 -11.70
N VAL A 220 11.51 -9.10 -11.40
CA VAL A 220 11.90 -8.07 -12.37
C VAL A 220 12.66 -8.68 -13.56
N LYS A 221 13.55 -9.63 -13.29
CA LYS A 221 14.40 -10.25 -14.33
C LYS A 221 13.66 -11.32 -15.15
N LYS A 222 12.70 -12.03 -14.55
CA LYS A 222 12.06 -13.23 -15.13
C LYS A 222 10.63 -12.99 -15.64
N VAL A 223 10.01 -11.87 -15.23
CA VAL A 223 8.64 -11.49 -15.61
C VAL A 223 8.67 -10.03 -16.04
N LYS A 224 7.80 -9.61 -16.97
CA LYS A 224 7.63 -8.19 -17.33
C LYS A 224 6.96 -7.43 -16.15
N ILE A 225 7.69 -7.26 -15.07
CA ILE A 225 7.29 -6.54 -13.87
C ILE A 225 8.38 -5.53 -13.57
N PHE A 226 7.98 -4.29 -13.33
CA PHE A 226 8.90 -3.21 -13.06
C PHE A 226 9.25 -3.15 -11.57
N ARG A 227 10.51 -2.90 -11.25
CA ARG A 227 10.93 -2.65 -9.87
C ARG A 227 10.49 -1.26 -9.43
N ILE A 228 9.81 -1.16 -8.28
CA ILE A 228 9.76 0.11 -7.58
C ILE A 228 11.11 0.28 -6.87
N ALA A 229 11.99 1.09 -7.45
CA ALA A 229 13.02 1.69 -6.63
C ALA A 229 12.32 2.66 -5.65
N PHE A 230 12.67 2.60 -4.38
CA PHE A 230 12.14 3.50 -3.33
C PHE A 230 12.27 4.99 -3.75
N PHE A 231 13.22 5.30 -4.62
CA PHE A 231 13.44 6.61 -5.21
C PHE A 231 12.42 6.99 -6.32
N HIS A 232 11.64 6.05 -6.86
CA HIS A 232 10.70 6.35 -7.95
C HIS A 232 9.40 7.03 -7.49
N ILE A 233 9.11 7.07 -6.19
CA ILE A 233 8.05 7.95 -5.66
C ILE A 233 8.39 9.42 -6.00
N PHE A 234 9.66 9.74 -6.20
CA PHE A 234 10.17 11.07 -6.56
C PHE A 234 10.11 11.41 -8.05
N TYR A 235 9.98 10.40 -8.93
CA TYR A 235 10.00 10.62 -10.37
C TYR A 235 8.64 10.99 -10.97
N ILE A 236 7.55 10.77 -10.25
CA ILE A 236 6.19 11.07 -10.76
C ILE A 236 5.89 12.58 -10.75
N THR A 237 6.60 13.35 -9.94
CA THR A 237 6.57 14.80 -10.05
C THR A 237 7.81 15.23 -10.82
N GLN A 238 7.69 15.75 -12.03
CA GLN A 238 8.73 16.32 -12.91
C GLN A 238 9.79 17.18 -12.19
N ILE A 239 10.48 16.64 -11.19
CA ILE A 239 11.48 17.35 -10.43
C ILE A 239 12.84 16.76 -10.78
N ARG A 240 13.32 17.13 -11.95
CA ARG A 240 14.75 17.24 -12.20
C ARG A 240 15.24 18.45 -11.39
N GLN A 241 16.01 18.21 -10.38
CA GLN A 241 17.04 19.07 -9.77
C GLN A 241 16.92 19.16 -8.22
N ASN A 242 17.97 18.67 -7.57
CA ASN A 242 18.42 19.04 -6.22
C ASN A 242 17.44 18.91 -5.03
N PHE A 243 16.90 17.71 -4.79
CA PHE A 243 16.22 17.43 -3.53
C PHE A 243 17.04 16.49 -2.65
N LEU A 244 17.61 17.03 -1.58
CA LEU A 244 18.04 16.24 -0.42
C LEU A 244 16.78 15.80 0.33
N CYS A 245 16.40 14.54 0.16
CA CYS A 245 15.37 13.94 0.97
C CYS A 245 15.95 13.60 2.33
N HIS A 246 15.54 14.33 3.33
CA HIS A 246 15.63 13.82 4.69
C HIS A 246 14.57 12.72 4.84
N PHE A 247 14.89 11.56 4.24
CA PHE A 247 14.22 10.34 4.58
C PHE A 247 14.57 10.04 6.03
N PHE A 248 13.59 10.06 6.91
CA PHE A 248 13.71 9.29 8.12
C PHE A 248 13.67 7.81 7.72
N ILE A 249 14.82 7.34 7.18
CA ILE A 249 15.14 5.95 7.02
C ILE A 249 15.31 5.39 8.42
N PHE A 250 14.22 4.96 9.02
CA PHE A 250 14.37 3.92 10.04
C PHE A 250 14.75 2.66 9.28
N CYS A 251 16.05 2.41 9.30
CA CYS A 251 16.74 1.25 8.77
C CYS A 251 15.94 -0.04 8.98
N CYS A 252 15.96 -0.91 7.96
CA CYS A 252 15.33 -2.22 7.86
C CYS A 252 15.54 -3.22 9.01
N ARG A 253 16.13 -2.86 10.12
CA ARG A 253 16.24 -3.73 11.31
C ARG A 253 14.99 -3.79 12.17
N SER A 254 13.99 -2.93 11.95
CA SER A 254 12.74 -2.88 12.73
C SER A 254 11.53 -3.46 11.99
N ILE A 255 11.71 -4.21 10.92
CA ILE A 255 10.60 -4.87 10.18
C ILE A 255 9.89 -5.95 11.03
N LYS A 256 10.47 -6.37 12.15
CA LYS A 256 9.86 -7.35 13.04
C LYS A 256 8.58 -6.90 13.75
N GLN A 257 8.33 -5.60 13.90
CA GLN A 257 7.18 -5.11 14.67
C GLN A 257 6.01 -4.57 13.81
N THR A 258 6.20 -4.34 12.52
CA THR A 258 5.14 -3.80 11.67
C THR A 258 4.22 -4.83 11.02
N CYS A 259 4.54 -6.13 11.13
CA CYS A 259 3.65 -7.19 10.66
C CYS A 259 2.49 -7.50 11.62
N ASP A 260 2.58 -7.11 12.88
CA ASP A 260 1.57 -7.44 13.90
C ASP A 260 0.25 -6.67 13.75
N TYR A 261 0.20 -5.65 12.89
CA TYR A 261 -0.99 -4.83 12.63
C TYR A 261 -1.67 -5.07 11.27
N PHE A 262 -1.09 -5.92 10.43
CA PHE A 262 -1.64 -6.19 9.09
C PHE A 262 -2.30 -7.58 8.96
N PHE A 263 -2.33 -8.37 10.04
CA PHE A 263 -3.04 -9.64 10.12
C PHE A 263 -3.90 -9.72 11.38
#